data_5283b5ece64f9ddb5b1dc398ad6d4465
#
_entry.id   5283b5ece64f9ddb5b1dc398ad6d4465
#
_cell.length_a   1.000
_cell.length_b   1.000
_cell.length_c   1.000
_cell.angle_alpha   90.00
_cell.angle_beta   90.00
_cell.angle_gamma   90.00
#
_symmetry.space_group_name_H-M   'P 1'
#
loop_
_entity.id
_entity.type
_entity.pdbx_description
1 polymer ?
#
loop_
_entity_poly.entity_id
_entity_poly.type
_entity_poly.pdbx_seq_one_letter_code
_entity_poly.pdbx_strand_id
1 'polypeptide(L)'
;MDQNLEMNKKKFFSKILLFGEYGIIKNSKALVIPYKKYYGSLKFSSKLDNVQKDSNINLKQLSKYIKNNEFVSNKINTLKLDSDIENGLYFESTIPESYGLGSSGAVVAAIYESYKQEVGIDLEINDLKLILSNIESFFHGQSSGIDPLSCYVQKPLL
;
A
#
# COMPACT_ATOMS: atom_id res chain seq x y z
N MET A 1 -21.24 12.36 0.57
CA MET A 1 -20.31 11.97 1.65
C MET A 1 -18.91 12.33 1.24
N ASP A 2 -18.19 13.01 2.08
CA ASP A 2 -16.87 13.54 1.72
C ASP A 2 -15.87 12.38 1.62
N GLN A 3 -15.33 12.10 0.44
CA GLN A 3 -14.36 11.01 0.21
C GLN A 3 -13.15 11.10 1.15
N ASN A 4 -12.78 12.32 1.56
CA ASN A 4 -11.71 12.56 2.53
C ASN A 4 -12.03 12.02 3.92
N LEU A 5 -13.30 12.02 4.31
CA LEU A 5 -13.76 11.45 5.59
C LEU A 5 -13.73 9.91 5.59
N GLU A 6 -13.98 9.27 4.43
CA GLU A 6 -13.90 7.81 4.30
C GLU A 6 -12.44 7.33 4.28
N MET A 7 -11.55 8.03 3.57
CA MET A 7 -10.12 7.72 3.55
C MET A 7 -9.49 7.77 4.93
N ASN A 8 -9.86 8.77 5.74
CA ASN A 8 -9.39 8.92 7.13
C ASN A 8 -9.79 7.76 8.06
N LYS A 9 -10.79 6.96 7.70
CA LYS A 9 -11.31 5.87 8.54
C LYS A 9 -10.78 4.49 8.14
N LYS A 10 -10.33 4.32 6.89
CA LYS A 10 -9.90 3.00 6.40
C LYS A 10 -8.52 2.63 6.93
N LYS A 11 -8.45 1.50 7.61
CA LYS A 11 -7.22 0.96 8.20
C LYS A 11 -6.68 -0.18 7.35
N PHE A 12 -5.38 -0.17 7.13
CA PHE A 12 -4.64 -1.25 6.48
C PHE A 12 -3.72 -1.88 7.52
N PHE A 13 -4.07 -3.10 7.91
CA PHE A 13 -3.38 -3.79 8.99
C PHE A 13 -2.04 -4.35 8.54
N SER A 14 -1.11 -4.44 9.49
CA SER A 14 0.14 -5.15 9.32
C SER A 14 -0.08 -6.65 9.07
N LYS A 15 0.98 -7.35 8.71
CA LYS A 15 0.94 -8.79 8.44
C LYS A 15 2.05 -9.52 9.21
N ILE A 16 1.89 -10.83 9.38
CA ILE A 16 2.95 -11.72 9.86
C ILE A 16 3.10 -12.85 8.84
N LEU A 17 4.33 -13.10 8.42
CA LEU A 17 4.71 -14.29 7.68
C LEU A 17 4.99 -15.40 8.70
N LEU A 18 4.15 -16.44 8.73
CA LEU A 18 4.31 -17.55 9.68
C LEU A 18 5.31 -18.58 9.21
N PHE A 19 5.34 -18.86 7.89
CA PHE A 19 6.33 -19.75 7.28
C PHE A 19 6.42 -19.49 5.78
N GLY A 20 7.50 -19.94 5.16
CA GLY A 20 7.73 -19.83 3.72
C GLY A 20 8.74 -18.74 3.32
N GLU A 21 9.42 -18.12 4.28
CA GLU A 21 10.41 -17.06 4.01
C GLU A 21 11.53 -17.54 3.07
N TYR A 22 12.00 -18.78 3.26
CA TYR A 22 13.03 -19.39 2.40
C TYR A 22 12.46 -20.17 1.23
N GLY A 23 11.15 -20.34 1.16
CA GLY A 23 10.49 -21.18 0.19
C GLY A 23 10.17 -20.50 -1.13
N ILE A 24 10.24 -19.17 -1.18
CA ILE A 24 10.00 -18.36 -2.38
C ILE A 24 10.98 -18.74 -3.50
N ILE A 25 12.17 -19.23 -3.15
CA ILE A 25 13.22 -19.66 -4.11
C ILE A 25 12.90 -21.04 -4.73
N LYS A 26 11.98 -21.85 -4.17
CA LYS A 26 11.72 -23.25 -4.58
C LYS A 26 10.24 -23.60 -4.75
N ASN A 27 9.37 -22.69 -5.21
CA ASN A 27 7.94 -22.94 -5.37
C ASN A 27 7.22 -23.45 -4.11
N SER A 28 7.72 -23.15 -2.92
CA SER A 28 7.08 -23.53 -1.67
C SER A 28 6.01 -22.50 -1.26
N LYS A 29 4.99 -22.99 -0.59
CA LYS A 29 3.89 -22.17 -0.10
C LYS A 29 4.35 -21.31 1.08
N ALA A 30 3.87 -20.08 1.13
CA ALA A 30 4.06 -19.19 2.27
C ALA A 30 2.69 -18.90 2.92
N LEU A 31 2.63 -18.89 4.25
CA LEU A 31 1.41 -18.47 4.96
C LEU A 31 1.62 -17.11 5.59
N VAL A 32 0.82 -16.16 5.12
CA VAL A 32 0.79 -14.80 5.62
C VAL A 32 -0.57 -14.54 6.26
N ILE A 33 -0.57 -13.95 7.45
CA ILE A 33 -1.80 -13.60 8.18
C ILE A 33 -1.84 -12.10 8.51
N PRO A 34 -3.03 -11.48 8.53
CA PRO A 34 -3.18 -10.10 9.03
C PRO A 34 -2.85 -10.04 10.52
N TYR A 35 -2.15 -8.99 10.92
CA TYR A 35 -1.83 -8.72 12.33
C TYR A 35 -2.44 -7.39 12.76
N LYS A 36 -3.62 -7.44 13.34
CA LYS A 36 -4.48 -6.27 13.59
C LYS A 36 -4.01 -5.36 14.74
N LYS A 37 -2.89 -5.67 15.38
CA LYS A 37 -2.31 -4.82 16.43
C LYS A 37 -1.81 -3.49 15.88
N TYR A 38 -1.27 -3.50 14.67
CA TYR A 38 -0.71 -2.34 14.01
C TYR A 38 -1.40 -2.08 12.68
N TYR A 39 -1.52 -0.82 12.30
CA TYR A 39 -2.15 -0.42 11.04
C TYR A 39 -1.61 0.92 10.56
N GLY A 40 -1.91 1.23 9.32
CA GLY A 40 -1.74 2.55 8.73
C GLY A 40 -3.01 3.03 8.04
N SER A 41 -3.12 4.32 7.82
CA SER A 41 -4.22 4.97 7.12
C SER A 41 -3.77 6.26 6.45
N LEU A 42 -4.40 6.61 5.32
CA LEU A 42 -4.22 7.92 4.70
C LEU A 42 -4.99 8.98 5.48
N LYS A 43 -4.37 10.11 5.72
CA LYS A 43 -4.95 11.25 6.44
C LYS A 43 -4.57 12.57 5.80
N PHE A 44 -5.33 13.60 6.12
CA PHE A 44 -5.07 14.97 5.69
C PHE A 44 -4.78 15.88 6.89
N SER A 45 -3.86 16.81 6.70
CA SER A 45 -3.60 17.89 7.65
C SER A 45 -3.29 19.18 6.89
N SER A 46 -3.90 20.28 7.30
CA SER A 46 -3.60 21.61 6.77
C SER A 46 -2.24 22.14 7.22
N LYS A 47 -1.67 21.54 8.29
CA LYS A 47 -0.36 21.89 8.82
C LYS A 47 0.35 20.60 9.24
N LEU A 48 1.24 20.13 8.38
CA LEU A 48 2.03 18.93 8.61
C LEU A 48 3.17 19.20 9.60
N ASP A 49 3.33 18.30 10.59
CA ASP A 49 4.54 18.20 11.40
C ASP A 49 5.70 17.56 10.60
N ASN A 50 6.86 17.37 11.21
CA ASN A 50 8.03 16.84 10.50
C ASN A 50 7.83 15.40 10.02
N VAL A 51 7.22 14.54 10.82
CA VAL A 51 6.96 13.13 10.47
C VAL A 51 5.94 13.06 9.33
N GLN A 52 4.88 13.84 9.42
CA GLN A 52 3.84 13.94 8.38
C GLN A 52 4.40 14.50 7.07
N LYS A 53 5.32 15.48 7.14
CA LYS A 53 6.02 16.01 5.95
C LYS A 53 6.87 14.95 5.27
N ASP A 54 7.62 14.17 6.02
CA ASP A 54 8.43 13.08 5.46
C ASP A 54 7.54 12.04 4.77
N SER A 55 6.41 11.67 5.39
CA SER A 55 5.41 10.81 4.79
C SER A 55 4.82 11.40 3.50
N ASN A 56 4.46 12.69 3.51
CA ASN A 56 3.93 13.38 2.32
C ASN A 56 4.96 13.42 1.17
N ILE A 57 6.24 13.67 1.47
CA ILE A 57 7.33 13.63 0.49
C ILE A 57 7.48 12.23 -0.10
N ASN A 58 7.42 11.19 0.73
CA ASN A 58 7.48 9.80 0.28
C ASN A 58 6.32 9.45 -0.66
N LEU A 59 5.10 9.90 -0.35
CA LEU A 59 3.94 9.73 -1.24
C LEU A 59 4.12 10.45 -2.57
N LYS A 60 4.74 11.63 -2.58
CA LYS A 60 5.07 12.36 -3.81
C LYS A 60 6.06 11.61 -4.68
N GLN A 61 7.09 11.01 -4.08
CA GLN A 61 8.05 10.18 -4.80
C GLN A 61 7.40 8.90 -5.33
N LEU A 62 6.53 8.27 -4.55
CA LEU A 62 5.75 7.10 -4.97
C LEU A 62 4.82 7.45 -6.15
N SER A 63 4.11 8.59 -6.11
CA SER A 63 3.28 9.05 -7.23
C SER A 63 4.10 9.23 -8.51
N LYS A 64 5.29 9.84 -8.41
CA LYS A 64 6.21 9.99 -9.54
C LYS A 64 6.66 8.63 -10.09
N TYR A 65 6.98 7.68 -9.21
CA TYR A 65 7.35 6.32 -9.60
C TYR A 65 6.19 5.63 -10.36
N ILE A 66 4.96 5.70 -9.84
CA ILE A 66 3.78 5.11 -10.48
C ILE A 66 3.57 5.70 -11.88
N LYS A 67 3.69 7.01 -12.06
CA LYS A 67 3.56 7.67 -13.37
C LYS A 67 4.56 7.17 -14.41
N ASN A 68 5.77 6.85 -13.98
CA ASN A 68 6.85 6.38 -14.85
C ASN A 68 6.83 4.85 -15.06
N ASN A 69 5.96 4.12 -14.38
CA ASN A 69 5.81 2.67 -14.54
C ASN A 69 4.67 2.39 -15.52
N GLU A 70 5.01 1.91 -16.72
CA GLU A 70 4.06 1.66 -17.82
C GLU A 70 2.95 0.69 -17.43
N PHE A 71 3.22 -0.27 -16.52
CA PHE A 71 2.24 -1.27 -16.11
C PHE A 71 1.17 -0.73 -15.18
N VAL A 72 1.49 0.20 -14.27
CA VAL A 72 0.56 0.69 -13.25
C VAL A 72 0.08 2.12 -13.46
N SER A 73 0.69 2.88 -14.37
CA SER A 73 0.37 4.29 -14.60
C SER A 73 -1.09 4.53 -15.00
N ASN A 74 -1.67 3.61 -15.74
CA ASN A 74 -3.08 3.65 -16.19
C ASN A 74 -4.08 3.01 -15.20
N LYS A 75 -3.58 2.45 -14.09
CA LYS A 75 -4.41 1.78 -13.07
C LYS A 75 -4.64 2.64 -11.83
N ILE A 76 -3.86 3.70 -11.67
CA ILE A 76 -3.91 4.62 -10.53
C ILE A 76 -4.21 6.04 -11.02
N ASN A 77 -5.18 6.69 -10.42
CA ASN A 77 -5.48 8.10 -10.66
C ASN A 77 -4.41 8.99 -9.99
N THR A 78 -3.28 9.14 -10.66
CA THR A 78 -2.14 9.90 -10.14
C THR A 78 -2.41 11.41 -10.11
N LEU A 79 -3.31 11.93 -10.94
CA LEU A 79 -3.71 13.35 -10.90
C LEU A 79 -4.42 13.67 -9.59
N LYS A 80 -5.37 12.80 -9.19
CA LYS A 80 -6.05 12.94 -7.90
C LYS A 80 -5.08 12.75 -6.74
N LEU A 81 -4.20 11.76 -6.80
CA LEU A 81 -3.19 11.52 -5.79
C LEU A 81 -2.28 12.74 -5.59
N ASP A 82 -1.79 13.34 -6.66
CA ASP A 82 -0.96 14.55 -6.57
C ASP A 82 -1.72 15.73 -5.95
N SER A 83 -2.96 15.96 -6.39
CA SER A 83 -3.80 17.01 -5.80
C SER A 83 -4.01 16.80 -4.30
N ASP A 84 -4.26 15.57 -3.87
CA ASP A 84 -4.44 15.24 -2.47
C ASP A 84 -3.14 15.40 -1.66
N ILE A 85 -1.98 15.06 -2.25
CA ILE A 85 -0.66 15.30 -1.64
C ILE A 85 -0.41 16.81 -1.45
N GLU A 86 -0.74 17.63 -2.43
CA GLU A 86 -0.64 19.10 -2.32
C GLU A 86 -1.57 19.66 -1.25
N ASN A 87 -2.71 19.02 -1.02
CA ASN A 87 -3.67 19.36 0.04
C ASN A 87 -3.32 18.76 1.42
N GLY A 88 -2.10 18.23 1.59
CA GLY A 88 -1.60 17.76 2.87
C GLY A 88 -1.93 16.30 3.19
N LEU A 89 -2.09 15.45 2.16
CA LEU A 89 -2.19 14.00 2.35
C LEU A 89 -0.89 13.44 2.92
N TYR A 90 -1.00 12.56 3.91
CA TYR A 90 0.10 11.77 4.46
C TYR A 90 -0.40 10.39 4.89
N PHE A 91 0.53 9.45 5.08
CA PHE A 91 0.22 8.13 5.62
C PHE A 91 0.63 8.07 7.08
N GLU A 92 -0.35 7.91 7.98
CA GLU A 92 -0.10 7.69 9.39
C GLU A 92 0.00 6.19 9.66
N SER A 93 1.05 5.77 10.35
CA SER A 93 1.29 4.35 10.61
C SER A 93 1.72 4.09 12.05
N THR A 94 1.17 3.06 12.65
CA THR A 94 1.65 2.48 13.91
C THR A 94 2.49 1.22 13.67
N ILE A 95 2.71 0.81 12.40
CA ILE A 95 3.44 -0.39 12.04
C ILE A 95 4.94 -0.12 12.23
N PRO A 96 5.63 -0.89 13.09
CA PRO A 96 7.08 -0.76 13.25
C PRO A 96 7.81 -1.02 11.93
N GLU A 97 8.71 -0.13 11.56
CA GLU A 97 9.55 -0.29 10.38
C GLU A 97 10.67 -1.31 10.63
N SER A 98 11.14 -1.96 9.57
CA SER A 98 12.26 -2.91 9.60
C SER A 98 12.03 -4.22 10.38
N TYR A 99 10.79 -4.49 10.80
CA TYR A 99 10.44 -5.74 11.50
C TYR A 99 9.72 -6.77 10.61
N GLY A 100 9.66 -6.56 9.30
CA GLY A 100 8.97 -7.48 8.39
C GLY A 100 7.45 -7.52 8.56
N LEU A 101 6.87 -6.50 9.18
CA LEU A 101 5.43 -6.42 9.48
C LEU A 101 4.59 -5.81 8.35
N GLY A 102 5.21 -5.49 7.20
CA GLY A 102 4.50 -5.02 6.01
C GLY A 102 4.13 -3.54 6.03
N SER A 103 5.00 -2.66 6.58
CA SER A 103 4.77 -1.20 6.58
C SER A 103 4.63 -0.65 5.16
N SER A 104 5.51 -1.00 4.24
CA SER A 104 5.41 -0.64 2.81
C SER A 104 4.14 -1.21 2.16
N GLY A 105 3.83 -2.46 2.45
CA GLY A 105 2.62 -3.12 1.95
C GLY A 105 1.34 -2.40 2.36
N ALA A 106 1.27 -1.87 3.58
CA ALA A 106 0.13 -1.10 4.05
C ALA A 106 -0.03 0.23 3.31
N VAL A 107 1.08 0.94 3.02
CA VAL A 107 1.08 2.16 2.17
C VAL A 107 0.56 1.83 0.78
N VAL A 108 1.11 0.78 0.14
CA VAL A 108 0.73 0.36 -1.21
C VAL A 108 -0.75 0.00 -1.27
N ALA A 109 -1.23 -0.79 -0.29
CA ALA A 109 -2.65 -1.16 -0.20
C ALA A 109 -3.56 0.07 -0.06
N ALA A 110 -3.15 1.06 0.75
CA ALA A 110 -3.90 2.29 0.95
C ALA A 110 -3.96 3.15 -0.32
N ILE A 111 -2.84 3.31 -1.02
CA ILE A 111 -2.78 4.07 -2.27
C ILE A 111 -3.59 3.39 -3.36
N TYR A 112 -3.44 2.08 -3.54
CA TYR A 112 -4.22 1.34 -4.52
C TYR A 112 -5.72 1.49 -4.27
N GLU A 113 -6.18 1.23 -3.06
CA GLU A 113 -7.61 1.30 -2.72
C GLU A 113 -8.21 2.69 -2.93
N SER A 114 -7.46 3.74 -2.60
CA SER A 114 -7.96 5.11 -2.64
C SER A 114 -7.91 5.74 -4.04
N TYR A 115 -7.03 5.24 -4.91
CA TYR A 115 -6.73 5.86 -6.20
C TYR A 115 -6.83 4.92 -7.40
N LYS A 116 -7.27 3.66 -7.22
CA LYS A 116 -7.51 2.74 -8.35
C LYS A 116 -8.54 3.34 -9.32
N GLN A 117 -8.27 3.26 -10.61
CA GLN A 117 -9.15 3.81 -11.66
C GLN A 117 -10.36 2.91 -11.93
N GLU A 118 -10.17 1.60 -11.87
CA GLU A 118 -11.23 0.62 -12.09
C GLU A 118 -11.99 0.36 -10.79
N VAL A 119 -13.13 1.04 -10.64
CA VAL A 119 -14.04 0.83 -9.51
C VAL A 119 -15.12 -0.17 -9.92
N GLY A 120 -15.31 -1.23 -9.11
CA GLY A 120 -16.37 -2.22 -9.32
C GLY A 120 -16.00 -3.39 -10.23
N ILE A 121 -14.75 -3.52 -10.64
CA ILE A 121 -14.23 -4.71 -11.32
C ILE A 121 -13.53 -5.59 -10.29
N ASP A 122 -14.04 -6.81 -10.10
CA ASP A 122 -13.35 -7.84 -9.33
C ASP A 122 -12.18 -8.38 -10.14
N LEU A 123 -10.98 -7.90 -9.81
CA LEU A 123 -9.75 -8.44 -10.40
C LEU A 123 -9.47 -9.85 -9.86
N GLU A 124 -8.96 -10.71 -10.72
CA GLU A 124 -8.34 -11.97 -10.28
C GLU A 124 -7.20 -11.69 -9.29
N ILE A 125 -7.07 -12.54 -8.27
CA ILE A 125 -6.11 -12.35 -7.17
C ILE A 125 -4.67 -12.20 -7.67
N ASN A 126 -4.32 -12.90 -8.75
CA ASN A 126 -2.99 -12.84 -9.36
C ASN A 126 -2.72 -11.51 -10.06
N ASP A 127 -3.73 -10.95 -10.73
CA ASP A 127 -3.62 -9.64 -11.39
C ASP A 127 -3.50 -8.52 -10.36
N LEU A 128 -4.30 -8.58 -9.31
CA LEU A 128 -4.20 -7.67 -8.18
C LEU A 128 -2.81 -7.75 -7.52
N LYS A 129 -2.32 -8.96 -7.26
CA LYS A 129 -0.99 -9.18 -6.69
C LYS A 129 0.10 -8.57 -7.57
N LEU A 130 0.00 -8.71 -8.89
CA LEU A 130 0.97 -8.16 -9.84
C LEU A 130 0.96 -6.62 -9.84
N ILE A 131 -0.22 -6.00 -9.77
CA ILE A 131 -0.34 -4.54 -9.67
C ILE A 131 0.33 -4.05 -8.37
N LEU A 132 -0.03 -4.66 -7.25
CA LEU A 132 0.50 -4.28 -5.94
C LEU A 132 2.02 -4.50 -5.84
N SER A 133 2.53 -5.59 -6.43
CA SER A 133 3.96 -5.89 -6.55
C SER A 133 4.72 -4.79 -7.29
N ASN A 134 4.18 -4.32 -8.41
CA ASN A 134 4.80 -3.25 -9.19
C ASN A 134 4.86 -1.92 -8.41
N ILE A 135 3.82 -1.59 -7.65
CA ILE A 135 3.81 -0.38 -6.82
C ILE A 135 4.81 -0.53 -5.65
N GLU A 136 4.83 -1.69 -4.98
CA GLU A 136 5.73 -1.95 -3.84
C GLU A 136 7.21 -1.99 -4.24
N SER A 137 7.51 -2.29 -5.50
CA SER A 137 8.88 -2.26 -6.01
C SER A 137 9.56 -0.89 -5.89
N PHE A 138 8.80 0.18 -5.69
CA PHE A 138 9.32 1.49 -5.30
C PHE A 138 10.16 1.43 -4.02
N PHE A 139 9.75 0.64 -3.02
CA PHE A 139 10.40 0.57 -1.72
C PHE A 139 11.59 -0.41 -1.69
N HIS A 140 11.52 -1.48 -2.48
CA HIS A 140 12.42 -2.63 -2.37
C HIS A 140 13.14 -2.99 -3.68
N GLY A 141 12.91 -2.25 -4.76
CA GLY A 141 13.43 -2.56 -6.10
C GLY A 141 12.73 -3.76 -6.74
N GLN A 142 12.45 -4.81 -5.98
CA GLN A 142 11.70 -5.99 -6.40
C GLN A 142 10.76 -6.44 -5.27
N SER A 143 9.52 -6.80 -5.60
CA SER A 143 8.52 -7.26 -4.64
C SER A 143 7.79 -8.50 -5.16
N SER A 144 7.48 -9.42 -4.27
CA SER A 144 6.59 -10.56 -4.57
C SER A 144 5.10 -10.16 -4.63
N GLY A 145 4.74 -9.00 -4.10
CA GLY A 145 3.37 -8.52 -3.97
C GLY A 145 2.55 -9.20 -2.86
N ILE A 146 3.14 -10.12 -2.10
CA ILE A 146 2.42 -10.84 -1.02
C ILE A 146 2.10 -9.91 0.15
N ASP A 147 3.04 -9.06 0.53
CA ASP A 147 2.88 -8.13 1.65
C ASP A 147 1.73 -7.13 1.39
N PRO A 148 1.73 -6.35 0.28
CA PRO A 148 0.64 -5.44 0.01
C PRO A 148 -0.68 -6.16 -0.27
N LEU A 149 -0.66 -7.36 -0.87
CA LEU A 149 -1.86 -8.16 -1.06
C LEU A 149 -2.48 -8.55 0.29
N SER A 150 -1.67 -9.02 1.25
CA SER A 150 -2.15 -9.34 2.59
C SER A 150 -2.74 -8.13 3.31
N CYS A 151 -2.06 -6.97 3.25
CA CYS A 151 -2.56 -5.73 3.82
C CYS A 151 -3.88 -5.27 3.17
N TYR A 152 -4.06 -5.55 1.87
CA TYR A 152 -5.24 -5.17 1.11
C TYR A 152 -6.43 -6.08 1.37
N VAL A 153 -6.26 -7.40 1.22
CA VAL A 153 -7.38 -8.37 1.37
C VAL A 153 -7.74 -8.65 2.82
N GLN A 154 -6.81 -8.42 3.75
CA GLN A 154 -6.98 -8.58 5.19
C GLN A 154 -7.50 -9.98 5.59
N LYS A 155 -7.07 -11.00 4.87
CA LYS A 155 -7.37 -12.42 5.10
C LYS A 155 -6.08 -13.23 5.05
N PRO A 156 -6.02 -14.43 5.68
CA PRO A 156 -4.90 -15.34 5.51
C PRO A 156 -4.69 -15.68 4.02
N LEU A 157 -3.42 -15.66 3.59
CA LEU A 157 -2.99 -16.03 2.23
C LEU A 157 -2.04 -17.22 2.30
N LEU A 158 -2.23 -18.21 1.43
CA LEU A 158 -1.40 -19.40 1.29
C LEU A 158 -0.88 -19.55 -0.14
#